data_f724a65b3f00aa774c3a144b34a6b3c6
#
_entry.id   f724a65b3f00aa774c3a144b34a6b3c6
#
_cell.length_a   1.000
_cell.length_b   1.000
_cell.length_c   1.000
_cell.angle_alpha   90.00
_cell.angle_beta   90.00
_cell.angle_gamma   90.00
#
_symmetry.space_group_name_H-M   'P 1'
#
loop_
_entity.id
_entity.type
_entity.pdbx_description
1 polymer ?
#
loop_
_entity_poly.entity_id
_entity_poly.type
_entity_poly.pdbx_seq_one_letter_code
_entity_poly.pdbx_strand_id
1 'polypeptide(L)'
;MKEKVRPVKERAALKLRLLSWRAETHKRDPLAAVRPPTFILDDIGIKNLAKVYPTEIRNPTQLVQVLDETEEWDQEWSKEIIAIIQAYDNELKGARKAATAQQKARQKRQKIDLDHAKFQEESDRIQADTERRIRESALQQSS
;
A
#
# COMPACT_ATOMS: atom_id res chain seq x y z
N MET A 1 -22.87 9.50 -9.71
CA MET A 1 -21.60 9.49 -8.98
C MET A 1 -21.22 8.06 -8.65
N LYS A 2 -20.03 7.69 -9.02
CA LYS A 2 -19.52 6.39 -8.63
C LYS A 2 -19.09 6.44 -7.17
N GLU A 3 -19.67 5.57 -6.34
CA GLU A 3 -19.23 5.42 -4.96
C GLU A 3 -17.76 4.98 -4.95
N LYS A 4 -16.97 5.62 -4.11
CA LYS A 4 -15.60 5.17 -3.88
C LYS A 4 -15.64 3.91 -3.02
N VAL A 5 -15.20 2.80 -3.59
CA VAL A 5 -15.11 1.52 -2.89
C VAL A 5 -13.67 1.02 -2.91
N ARG A 6 -13.32 0.18 -1.95
CA ARG A 6 -12.00 -0.41 -1.90
C ARG A 6 -11.78 -1.35 -3.08
N PRO A 7 -10.55 -1.43 -3.64
CA PRO A 7 -10.22 -2.44 -4.64
C PRO A 7 -10.48 -3.84 -4.14
N VAL A 8 -10.78 -4.77 -5.05
CA VAL A 8 -11.15 -6.15 -4.71
C VAL A 8 -10.10 -6.85 -3.83
N LYS A 9 -8.81 -6.67 -4.13
CA LYS A 9 -7.73 -7.27 -3.34
C LYS A 9 -7.69 -6.74 -1.91
N GLU A 10 -7.89 -5.44 -1.74
CA GLU A 10 -7.92 -4.81 -0.42
C GLU A 10 -9.16 -5.24 0.37
N ARG A 11 -10.30 -5.39 -0.30
CA ARG A 11 -11.53 -5.88 0.33
C ARG A 11 -11.35 -7.30 0.88
N ALA A 12 -10.74 -8.18 0.09
CA ALA A 12 -10.53 -9.57 0.48
C ALA A 12 -9.62 -9.68 1.71
N ALA A 13 -8.53 -8.90 1.75
CA ALA A 13 -7.60 -8.89 2.87
C ALA A 13 -8.25 -8.36 4.15
N LEU A 14 -9.00 -7.27 4.06
CA LEU A 14 -9.71 -6.70 5.20
C LEU A 14 -10.79 -7.65 5.71
N LYS A 15 -11.50 -8.29 4.80
CA LYS A 15 -12.53 -9.29 5.13
C LYS A 15 -11.92 -10.43 5.95
N LEU A 16 -10.75 -10.93 5.58
CA LEU A 16 -10.05 -11.97 6.33
C LEU A 16 -9.68 -11.52 7.74
N ARG A 17 -9.22 -10.28 7.89
CA ARG A 17 -8.90 -9.72 9.21
C ARG A 17 -10.13 -9.62 10.09
N LEU A 18 -11.25 -9.18 9.55
CA LEU A 18 -12.50 -9.09 10.28
C LEU A 18 -13.04 -10.47 10.68
N LEU A 19 -12.91 -11.45 9.80
CA LEU A 19 -13.30 -12.84 10.09
C LEU A 19 -12.44 -13.43 11.21
N SER A 20 -11.14 -13.20 11.19
CA SER A 20 -10.23 -13.65 12.26
C SER A 20 -10.57 -12.99 13.58
N TRP A 21 -10.82 -11.70 13.59
CA TRP A 21 -11.23 -10.96 14.78
C TRP A 21 -12.55 -11.52 15.33
N ARG A 22 -13.53 -11.76 14.46
CA ARG A 22 -14.83 -12.32 14.85
C ARG A 22 -14.65 -13.69 15.56
N ALA A 23 -13.84 -14.55 14.98
CA ALA A 23 -13.61 -15.88 15.52
C ALA A 23 -12.92 -15.81 16.89
N GLU A 24 -11.90 -14.96 17.06
CA GLU A 24 -11.21 -14.79 18.33
C GLU A 24 -12.08 -14.15 19.40
N THR A 25 -12.87 -13.14 19.01
CA THR A 25 -13.80 -12.45 19.91
C THR A 25 -14.87 -13.43 20.39
N HIS A 26 -15.36 -14.28 19.49
CA HIS A 26 -16.34 -15.31 19.84
C HIS A 26 -15.78 -16.31 20.85
N LYS A 27 -14.52 -16.74 20.69
CA LYS A 27 -13.87 -17.63 21.64
C LYS A 27 -13.75 -17.05 23.04
N ARG A 28 -13.59 -15.72 23.13
CA ARG A 28 -13.47 -15.02 24.42
C ARG A 28 -14.82 -14.59 25.00
N ASP A 29 -15.90 -14.73 24.23
CA ASP A 29 -17.25 -14.35 24.69
C ASP A 29 -17.74 -15.34 25.75
N PRO A 30 -18.10 -14.87 26.96
CA PRO A 30 -18.69 -15.74 27.99
C PRO A 30 -19.99 -16.42 27.54
N LEU A 31 -20.66 -15.85 26.56
CA LEU A 31 -21.92 -16.35 26.03
C LEU A 31 -21.75 -17.08 24.69
N ALA A 32 -20.53 -17.54 24.38
CA ALA A 32 -20.23 -18.20 23.10
C ALA A 32 -21.12 -19.42 22.82
N ALA A 33 -21.57 -20.12 23.86
CA ALA A 33 -22.47 -21.29 23.73
C ALA A 33 -23.85 -20.91 23.20
N VAL A 34 -24.30 -19.67 23.44
CA VAL A 34 -25.65 -19.19 23.06
C VAL A 34 -25.63 -18.08 22.02
N ARG A 35 -24.45 -17.48 21.77
CA ARG A 35 -24.25 -16.43 20.76
C ARG A 35 -23.38 -16.97 19.63
N PRO A 36 -23.89 -17.10 18.40
CA PRO A 36 -23.03 -17.49 17.25
C PRO A 36 -22.09 -16.35 16.87
N PRO A 37 -21.00 -16.62 16.14
CA PRO A 37 -20.08 -15.56 15.69
C PRO A 37 -20.80 -14.46 14.90
N THR A 38 -21.85 -14.79 14.16
CA THR A 38 -22.65 -13.84 13.37
C THR A 38 -23.42 -12.86 14.24
N PHE A 39 -23.59 -13.12 15.52
CA PHE A 39 -24.17 -12.17 16.48
C PHE A 39 -23.27 -10.95 16.67
N ILE A 40 -21.95 -11.18 16.71
CA ILE A 40 -20.95 -10.12 16.88
C ILE A 40 -20.90 -9.26 15.62
N LEU A 41 -20.76 -9.92 14.45
CA LEU A 41 -20.68 -9.25 13.16
C LEU A 41 -21.08 -10.27 12.09
N ASP A 42 -22.18 -10.04 11.39
CA ASP A 42 -22.64 -10.97 10.36
C ASP A 42 -21.82 -10.85 9.07
N ASP A 43 -22.03 -11.80 8.17
CA ASP A 43 -21.30 -11.84 6.91
C ASP A 43 -21.60 -10.64 6.02
N ILE A 44 -22.83 -10.14 6.06
CA ILE A 44 -23.25 -8.94 5.31
C ILE A 44 -22.53 -7.72 5.87
N GLY A 45 -22.45 -7.61 7.20
CA GLY A 45 -21.73 -6.53 7.87
C GLY A 45 -20.25 -6.51 7.51
N ILE A 46 -19.60 -7.69 7.51
CA ILE A 46 -18.20 -7.83 7.11
C ILE A 46 -18.01 -7.38 5.66
N LYS A 47 -18.89 -7.81 4.77
CA LYS A 47 -18.84 -7.43 3.37
C LYS A 47 -18.99 -5.92 3.19
N ASN A 48 -19.92 -5.30 3.90
CA ASN A 48 -20.16 -3.87 3.83
C ASN A 48 -18.97 -3.07 4.37
N LEU A 49 -18.40 -3.48 5.51
CA LEU A 49 -17.23 -2.83 6.08
C LEU A 49 -15.99 -2.95 5.17
N ALA A 50 -15.81 -4.11 4.57
CA ALA A 50 -14.69 -4.34 3.65
C ALA A 50 -14.81 -3.52 2.37
N LYS A 51 -16.03 -3.24 1.93
CA LYS A 51 -16.32 -2.47 0.71
C LYS A 51 -16.13 -0.97 0.90
N VAL A 52 -16.45 -0.43 2.08
CA VAL A 52 -16.48 1.01 2.32
C VAL A 52 -15.06 1.59 2.29
N TYR A 53 -14.93 2.74 1.64
CA TYR A 53 -13.66 3.45 1.54
C TYR A 53 -13.19 3.95 2.92
N PRO A 54 -11.87 4.01 3.19
CA PRO A 54 -11.36 4.37 4.53
C PRO A 54 -11.89 5.68 5.09
N THR A 55 -12.15 6.66 4.23
CA THR A 55 -12.63 7.98 4.64
C THR A 55 -14.07 7.98 5.13
N GLU A 56 -14.83 6.92 4.83
CA GLU A 56 -16.25 6.80 5.21
C GLU A 56 -16.44 6.31 6.65
N ILE A 57 -15.43 5.66 7.23
CA ILE A 57 -15.49 5.13 8.59
C ILE A 57 -14.34 5.71 9.41
N ARG A 58 -14.58 6.85 10.04
CA ARG A 58 -13.57 7.53 10.88
C ARG A 58 -13.88 7.44 12.37
N ASN A 59 -15.12 7.16 12.73
CA ASN A 59 -15.57 7.13 14.11
C ASN A 59 -16.66 6.07 14.32
N PRO A 60 -16.97 5.71 15.58
CA PRO A 60 -17.99 4.71 15.88
C PRO A 60 -19.37 5.02 15.31
N THR A 61 -19.75 6.29 15.26
CA THR A 61 -21.06 6.70 14.72
C THR A 61 -21.21 6.30 13.25
N GLN A 62 -20.17 6.52 12.44
CA GLN A 62 -20.18 6.14 11.04
C GLN A 62 -20.21 4.63 10.86
N LEU A 63 -19.49 3.89 11.71
CA LEU A 63 -19.49 2.43 11.71
C LEU A 63 -20.88 1.87 11.97
N VAL A 64 -21.55 2.38 12.99
CA VAL A 64 -22.92 1.98 13.35
C VAL A 64 -23.91 2.27 12.22
N GLN A 65 -23.75 3.40 11.53
CA GLN A 65 -24.60 3.75 10.39
C GLN A 65 -24.42 2.76 9.22
N VAL A 66 -23.20 2.37 8.93
CA VAL A 66 -22.90 1.40 7.86
C VAL A 66 -23.50 0.04 8.17
N LEU A 67 -23.42 -0.39 9.43
CA LEU A 67 -23.86 -1.71 9.87
C LEU A 67 -25.33 -1.73 10.30
N ASP A 68 -25.94 -0.57 10.51
CA ASP A 68 -27.33 -0.44 11.03
C ASP A 68 -27.47 -1.18 12.37
N GLU A 69 -26.52 -0.97 13.26
CA GLU A 69 -26.46 -1.64 14.57
C GLU A 69 -26.98 -0.76 15.70
N THR A 70 -27.15 -1.37 16.89
CA THR A 70 -27.64 -0.70 18.08
C THR A 70 -26.52 0.01 18.84
N GLU A 71 -26.90 0.93 19.73
CA GLU A 71 -25.95 1.61 20.62
C GLU A 71 -25.23 0.62 21.55
N GLU A 72 -25.90 -0.43 22.01
CA GLU A 72 -25.32 -1.47 22.85
C GLU A 72 -24.21 -2.21 22.11
N TRP A 73 -24.45 -2.56 20.85
CA TRP A 73 -23.45 -3.17 19.98
C TRP A 73 -22.24 -2.24 19.80
N ASP A 74 -22.50 -0.96 19.58
CA ASP A 74 -21.47 0.07 19.42
C ASP A 74 -20.54 0.13 20.64
N GLN A 75 -21.10 0.16 21.84
CA GLN A 75 -20.32 0.22 23.06
C GLN A 75 -19.45 -1.02 23.27
N GLU A 76 -19.92 -2.18 22.82
CA GLU A 76 -19.22 -3.45 23.05
C GLU A 76 -18.10 -3.71 22.05
N TRP A 77 -18.30 -3.42 20.75
CA TRP A 77 -17.38 -3.89 19.71
C TRP A 77 -16.85 -2.83 18.72
N SER A 78 -17.48 -1.68 18.61
CA SER A 78 -17.14 -0.72 17.55
C SER A 78 -15.68 -0.24 17.63
N LYS A 79 -15.17 -0.01 18.81
CA LYS A 79 -13.79 0.48 19.00
C LYS A 79 -12.77 -0.52 18.45
N GLU A 80 -12.98 -1.80 18.71
CA GLU A 80 -12.08 -2.86 18.23
C GLU A 80 -12.11 -2.96 16.71
N ILE A 81 -13.31 -2.90 16.11
CA ILE A 81 -13.48 -2.96 14.67
C ILE A 81 -12.82 -1.76 13.99
N ILE A 82 -13.05 -0.56 14.52
CA ILE A 82 -12.41 0.65 14.00
C ILE A 82 -10.88 0.56 14.08
N ALA A 83 -10.37 0.05 15.20
CA ALA A 83 -8.94 -0.13 15.37
C ALA A 83 -8.35 -1.06 14.30
N ILE A 84 -9.06 -2.15 13.96
CA ILE A 84 -8.64 -3.08 12.91
C ILE A 84 -8.62 -2.38 11.54
N ILE A 85 -9.67 -1.65 11.21
CA ILE A 85 -9.79 -0.93 9.94
C ILE A 85 -8.69 0.13 9.83
N GLN A 86 -8.47 0.91 10.88
CA GLN A 86 -7.44 1.95 10.91
C GLN A 86 -6.04 1.36 10.80
N ALA A 87 -5.76 0.27 11.50
CA ALA A 87 -4.46 -0.41 11.42
C ALA A 87 -4.21 -0.91 10.00
N TYR A 88 -5.22 -1.51 9.38
CA TYR A 88 -5.14 -1.97 8.00
C TYR A 88 -4.86 -0.82 7.02
N ASP A 89 -5.60 0.28 7.15
CA ASP A 89 -5.42 1.46 6.30
C ASP A 89 -4.05 2.09 6.49
N ASN A 90 -3.53 2.13 7.70
CA ASN A 90 -2.19 2.62 7.98
C ASN A 90 -1.11 1.73 7.35
N GLU A 91 -1.30 0.41 7.36
CA GLU A 91 -0.40 -0.53 6.69
C GLU A 91 -0.40 -0.31 5.18
N LEU A 92 -1.57 -0.10 4.57
CA LEU A 92 -1.70 0.18 3.15
C LEU A 92 -1.00 1.49 2.78
N LYS A 93 -1.17 2.53 3.59
CA LYS A 93 -0.47 3.81 3.40
C LYS A 93 1.04 3.63 3.47
N GLY A 94 1.52 2.90 4.47
CA GLY A 94 2.94 2.60 4.63
C GLY A 94 3.51 1.84 3.44
N ALA A 95 2.79 0.82 2.97
CA ALA A 95 3.18 0.04 1.81
C ALA A 95 3.23 0.88 0.52
N ARG A 96 2.24 1.77 0.32
CA ARG A 96 2.21 2.69 -0.82
C ARG A 96 3.38 3.66 -0.77
N LYS A 97 3.68 4.23 0.39
CA LYS A 97 4.83 5.13 0.58
C LYS A 97 6.15 4.41 0.29
N ALA A 98 6.32 3.19 0.80
CA ALA A 98 7.52 2.40 0.57
C ALA A 98 7.69 2.07 -0.91
N ALA A 99 6.62 1.66 -1.60
CA ALA A 99 6.63 1.38 -3.03
C ALA A 99 7.00 2.61 -3.85
N THR A 100 6.40 3.77 -3.52
CA THR A 100 6.70 5.04 -4.19
C THR A 100 8.16 5.46 -3.98
N ALA A 101 8.66 5.31 -2.75
CA ALA A 101 10.05 5.62 -2.43
C ALA A 101 11.03 4.72 -3.19
N GLN A 102 10.74 3.42 -3.28
CA GLN A 102 11.54 2.47 -4.04
C GLN A 102 11.54 2.80 -5.54
N GLN A 103 10.38 3.15 -6.08
CA GLN A 103 10.24 3.53 -7.49
C GLN A 103 11.04 4.78 -7.80
N LYS A 104 10.95 5.80 -6.96
CA LYS A 104 11.74 7.03 -7.10
C LYS A 104 13.23 6.76 -7.01
N ALA A 105 13.66 5.90 -6.08
CA ALA A 105 15.06 5.51 -5.94
C ALA A 105 15.58 4.78 -7.18
N ARG A 106 14.78 3.87 -7.75
CA ARG A 106 15.12 3.16 -8.98
C ARG A 106 15.25 4.11 -10.16
N GLN A 107 14.31 5.03 -10.31
CA GLN A 107 14.35 6.04 -11.39
C GLN A 107 15.57 6.93 -11.26
N LYS A 108 15.91 7.33 -10.06
CA LYS A 108 17.10 8.15 -9.78
C LYS A 108 18.39 7.42 -10.12
N ARG A 109 18.51 6.13 -9.74
CA ARG A 109 19.64 5.28 -10.07
C ARG A 109 19.79 5.12 -11.59
N GLN A 110 18.71 4.82 -12.30
CA GLN A 110 18.72 4.66 -13.75
C GLN A 110 19.18 5.94 -14.44
N LYS A 111 18.75 7.09 -13.98
CA LYS A 111 19.16 8.38 -14.52
C LYS A 111 20.65 8.63 -14.32
N ILE A 112 21.17 8.34 -13.13
CA ILE A 112 22.60 8.48 -12.81
C ILE A 112 23.43 7.54 -13.70
N ASP A 113 23.02 6.30 -13.87
CA ASP A 113 23.69 5.32 -14.70
C ASP A 113 23.72 5.75 -16.17
N LEU A 114 22.63 6.28 -16.70
CA LEU A 114 22.54 6.80 -18.06
C LEU A 114 23.47 8.00 -18.26
N ASP A 115 23.48 8.94 -17.33
CA ASP A 115 24.35 10.12 -17.38
C ASP A 115 25.83 9.71 -17.33
N HIS A 116 26.14 8.72 -16.50
CA HIS A 116 27.49 8.18 -16.40
C HIS A 116 27.95 7.49 -17.69
N ALA A 117 27.07 6.72 -18.32
CA ALA A 117 27.34 6.06 -19.60
C ALA A 117 27.59 7.09 -20.70
N LYS A 118 26.81 8.16 -20.78
CA LYS A 118 26.99 9.24 -21.74
C LYS A 118 28.34 9.95 -21.54
N PHE A 119 28.66 10.25 -20.29
CA PHE A 119 29.95 10.88 -19.95
C PHE A 119 31.12 10.01 -20.40
N GLN A 120 31.05 8.70 -20.19
CA GLN A 120 32.09 7.75 -20.58
C GLN A 120 32.24 7.72 -22.10
N GLU A 121 31.16 7.69 -22.86
CA GLU A 121 31.21 7.71 -24.33
C GLU A 121 31.87 8.98 -24.85
N GLU A 122 31.54 10.15 -24.32
CA GLU A 122 32.15 11.41 -24.71
C GLU A 122 33.65 11.43 -24.39
N SER A 123 34.02 10.95 -23.21
CA SER A 123 35.41 10.86 -22.78
C SER A 123 36.22 9.97 -23.72
N ASP A 124 35.71 8.80 -24.07
CA ASP A 124 36.34 7.84 -24.98
C ASP A 124 36.50 8.44 -26.39
N ARG A 125 35.47 9.17 -26.85
CA ARG A 125 35.52 9.83 -28.16
C ARG A 125 36.58 10.91 -28.22
N ILE A 126 36.70 11.74 -27.19
CA ILE A 126 37.70 12.78 -27.08
C ILE A 126 39.11 12.19 -27.05
N GLN A 127 39.29 11.11 -26.30
CA GLN A 127 40.56 10.42 -26.20
C GLN A 127 41.00 9.82 -27.56
N ALA A 128 40.06 9.20 -28.27
CA ALA A 128 40.34 8.64 -29.61
C ALA A 128 40.72 9.72 -30.61
N ASP A 129 40.04 10.87 -30.59
CA ASP A 129 40.39 11.99 -31.46
C ASP A 129 41.77 12.58 -31.13
N THR A 130 42.10 12.68 -29.85
CA THR A 130 43.41 13.16 -29.40
C THR A 130 44.54 12.22 -29.85
N GLU A 131 44.37 10.91 -29.69
CA GLU A 131 45.35 9.92 -30.14
C GLU A 131 45.55 9.97 -31.65
N ARG A 132 44.46 10.12 -32.41
CA ARG A 132 44.56 10.21 -33.86
C ARG A 132 45.33 11.48 -34.30
N ARG A 133 45.10 12.62 -33.66
CA ARG A 133 45.85 13.85 -33.95
C ARG A 133 47.32 13.71 -33.64
N ILE A 134 47.68 13.05 -32.55
CA ILE A 134 49.05 12.80 -32.18
C ILE A 134 49.74 11.92 -33.25
N ARG A 135 49.08 10.87 -33.72
CA ARG A 135 49.60 9.99 -34.78
C ARG A 135 49.83 10.72 -36.08
N GLU A 136 48.85 11.54 -36.50
CA GLU A 136 48.95 12.33 -37.73
C GLU A 136 50.10 13.33 -37.64
N SER A 137 50.25 13.97 -36.49
CA SER A 137 51.34 14.91 -36.26
C SER A 137 52.73 14.24 -36.32
N ALA A 138 52.85 13.03 -35.72
CA ALA A 138 54.07 12.24 -35.77
C ALA A 138 54.45 11.80 -37.19
N LEU A 139 53.42 11.41 -37.99
CA LEU A 139 53.66 11.02 -39.40
C LEU A 139 54.10 12.21 -40.24
N GLN A 140 53.59 13.40 -40.02
CA GLN A 140 53.99 14.62 -40.72
C GLN A 140 55.40 15.04 -40.35
N GLN A 141 55.83 14.82 -39.11
CA GLN A 141 57.18 15.16 -38.68
C GLN A 141 58.27 14.19 -39.21
N SER A 142 57.89 12.95 -39.54
CA SER A 142 58.81 11.94 -40.01
C SER A 142 59.04 11.95 -41.54
N SER A 143 58.30 12.81 -42.25
CA SER A 143 58.48 13.05 -43.68
C SER A 143 59.24 14.35 -43.91
#